data_8e87f695210655c9d8da1164ccbc53bc
#
_entry.id   8e87f695210655c9d8da1164ccbc53bc
#
_cell.length_a   1.000
_cell.length_b   1.000
_cell.length_c   1.000
_cell.angle_alpha   90.00
_cell.angle_beta   90.00
_cell.angle_gamma   90.00
#
_symmetry.space_group_name_H-M   'P 1'
#
loop_
_entity.id
_entity.type
_entity.pdbx_description
1 polymer ?
#
loop_
_entity_poly.entity_id
_entity_poly.type
_entity_poly.pdbx_seq_one_letter_code
_entity_poly.pdbx_strand_id
1 'polypeptide(L)'
;MVKKGLNYNNLISQHLKILKGLQYESGLFAASDKSVGTGYDKSWLRDNFYECLAFEVINDWDTVEKTYSALLEIFLKHEKNIDKAIEVKPQHRHQYIHARFHPETFDEFWEEWGNKQNDSVGAILFRIGELEHHHKRSILKEPKYYRIVNKLVKYLRSIEYWHDEDSGMWEENEEI
;
A
#
# COMPACT_ATOMS: atom_id res chain seq x y z
N MET A 1 -20.01 24.07 34.50
CA MET A 1 -18.86 23.69 33.70
C MET A 1 -19.31 23.52 32.25
N VAL A 2 -19.03 24.47 31.37
CA VAL A 2 -19.35 24.37 29.94
C VAL A 2 -18.36 23.36 29.32
N LYS A 3 -18.89 22.23 28.85
CA LYS A 3 -18.09 21.31 28.04
C LYS A 3 -17.61 22.09 26.79
N LYS A 4 -16.31 22.39 26.70
CA LYS A 4 -15.71 22.91 25.47
C LYS A 4 -16.05 21.89 24.36
N GLY A 5 -16.88 22.29 23.41
CA GLY A 5 -17.18 21.47 22.24
C GLY A 5 -15.87 21.07 21.54
N LEU A 6 -15.79 19.83 21.10
CA LEU A 6 -14.63 19.34 20.34
C LEU A 6 -14.47 20.23 19.10
N ASN A 7 -13.32 20.84 18.94
CA ASN A 7 -13.00 21.57 17.72
C ASN A 7 -12.47 20.57 16.68
N TYR A 8 -13.38 20.06 15.86
CA TYR A 8 -13.07 19.06 14.83
C TYR A 8 -11.98 19.52 13.85
N ASN A 9 -11.96 20.79 13.45
CA ASN A 9 -10.95 21.31 12.54
C ASN A 9 -9.54 21.25 13.15
N ASN A 10 -9.42 21.53 14.44
CA ASN A 10 -8.16 21.41 15.15
C ASN A 10 -7.71 19.95 15.26
N LEU A 11 -8.64 19.04 15.54
CA LEU A 11 -8.38 17.61 15.60
C LEU A 11 -7.90 17.06 14.23
N ILE A 12 -8.62 17.39 13.16
CA ILE A 12 -8.24 17.02 11.79
C ILE A 12 -6.82 17.53 11.47
N SER A 13 -6.54 18.81 11.74
CA SER A 13 -5.21 19.38 11.49
C SER A 13 -4.11 18.68 12.27
N GLN A 14 -4.36 18.28 13.51
CA GLN A 14 -3.40 17.52 14.31
C GLN A 14 -3.14 16.14 13.75
N HIS A 15 -4.18 15.40 13.35
CA HIS A 15 -4.04 14.07 12.76
C HIS A 15 -3.33 14.12 11.40
N LEU A 16 -3.68 15.07 10.54
CA LEU A 16 -2.97 15.27 9.26
C LEU A 16 -1.49 15.57 9.46
N LYS A 17 -1.14 16.36 10.49
CA LYS A 17 0.26 16.63 10.83
C LYS A 17 0.98 15.37 11.28
N ILE A 18 0.34 14.50 12.06
CA ILE A 18 0.91 13.21 12.47
C ILE A 18 1.15 12.34 11.24
N LEU A 19 0.13 12.13 10.40
CA LEU A 19 0.26 11.34 9.18
C LEU A 19 1.37 11.89 8.27
N LYS A 20 1.40 13.21 8.06
CA LYS A 20 2.46 13.83 7.23
C LYS A 20 3.85 13.62 7.81
N GLY A 21 3.97 13.53 9.13
CA GLY A 21 5.24 13.22 9.82
C GLY A 21 5.72 11.78 9.60
N LEU A 22 4.82 10.87 9.22
CA LEU A 22 5.15 9.48 8.87
C LEU A 22 5.56 9.32 7.40
N GLN A 23 5.36 10.34 6.56
CA GLN A 23 5.70 10.25 5.14
C GLN A 23 7.20 10.44 4.90
N TYR A 24 7.78 9.50 4.17
CA TYR A 24 9.16 9.55 3.70
C TYR A 24 9.30 10.36 2.41
N GLU A 25 10.54 10.71 2.07
CA GLU A 25 10.82 11.43 0.81
C GLU A 25 10.44 10.63 -0.44
N SER A 26 10.43 9.32 -0.36
CA SER A 26 9.91 8.43 -1.42
C SER A 26 8.44 8.67 -1.75
N GLY A 27 7.66 9.15 -0.78
CA GLY A 27 6.21 9.29 -0.83
C GLY A 27 5.46 8.23 -0.02
N LEU A 28 6.13 7.15 0.39
CA LEU A 28 5.52 6.13 1.25
C LEU A 28 5.38 6.60 2.69
N PHE A 29 4.40 6.07 3.37
CA PHE A 29 4.19 6.25 4.80
C PHE A 29 4.73 5.04 5.58
N ALA A 30 5.28 5.28 6.75
CA ALA A 30 5.56 4.24 7.74
C ALA A 30 4.37 4.07 8.67
N ALA A 31 4.14 2.84 9.14
CA ALA A 31 3.04 2.55 10.07
C ALA A 31 3.26 3.16 11.47
N SER A 32 4.49 3.54 11.82
CA SER A 32 4.80 4.30 13.04
C SER A 32 6.01 5.21 12.87
N ASP A 33 6.17 6.14 13.82
CA ASP A 33 7.36 7.00 13.88
C ASP A 33 8.63 6.19 14.14
N LYS A 34 9.73 6.59 13.50
CA LYS A 34 11.07 5.97 13.63
C LYS A 34 11.57 5.85 15.06
N SER A 35 11.13 6.74 15.96
CA SER A 35 11.53 6.73 17.38
C SER A 35 10.86 5.62 18.19
N VAL A 36 9.83 4.98 17.63
CA VAL A 36 9.11 3.89 18.30
C VAL A 36 9.79 2.58 17.93
N GLY A 37 10.61 2.02 18.83
CA GLY A 37 11.41 0.81 18.61
C GLY A 37 10.62 -0.50 18.46
N THR A 38 9.42 -0.43 17.90
CA THR A 38 8.52 -1.59 17.69
C THR A 38 8.72 -2.29 16.35
N GLY A 39 9.57 -1.76 15.47
CA GLY A 39 9.75 -2.28 14.09
C GLY A 39 8.66 -1.88 13.11
N TYR A 40 7.73 -1.00 13.48
CA TYR A 40 6.67 -0.47 12.62
C TYR A 40 7.09 0.80 11.84
N ASP A 41 8.37 1.11 11.81
CA ASP A 41 8.99 2.14 10.95
C ASP A 41 9.10 1.72 9.47
N LYS A 42 8.45 0.63 9.11
CA LYS A 42 8.36 0.06 7.77
C LYS A 42 7.07 0.51 7.08
N SER A 43 7.00 0.32 5.77
CA SER A 43 5.86 0.73 4.95
C SER A 43 5.03 -0.49 4.53
N TRP A 44 3.78 -0.56 4.98
CA TRP A 44 2.83 -1.57 4.54
C TRP A 44 2.01 -1.08 3.35
N LEU A 45 1.74 -1.94 2.39
CA LEU A 45 0.92 -1.61 1.22
C LEU A 45 -0.47 -1.14 1.62
N ARG A 46 -1.10 -1.84 2.58
CA ARG A 46 -2.45 -1.52 3.06
C ARG A 46 -2.50 -0.20 3.79
N ASP A 47 -1.51 0.08 4.68
CA ASP A 47 -1.47 1.33 5.44
C ASP A 47 -1.37 2.52 4.49
N ASN A 48 -0.51 2.45 3.47
CA ASN A 48 -0.39 3.51 2.46
C ASN A 48 -1.70 3.77 1.72
N PHE A 49 -2.47 2.73 1.42
CA PHE A 49 -3.82 2.88 0.84
C PHE A 49 -4.74 3.68 1.77
N TYR A 50 -4.83 3.31 3.05
CA TYR A 50 -5.72 4.00 4.01
C TYR A 50 -5.25 5.42 4.34
N GLU A 51 -3.95 5.65 4.48
CA GLU A 51 -3.38 6.96 4.74
C GLU A 51 -3.67 7.95 3.61
N CYS A 52 -3.59 7.49 2.35
CA CYS A 52 -3.95 8.31 1.19
C CYS A 52 -5.39 8.83 1.24
N LEU A 53 -6.35 8.05 1.76
CA LEU A 53 -7.75 8.50 1.86
C LEU A 53 -7.89 9.79 2.68
N ALA A 54 -7.09 9.97 3.72
CA ALA A 54 -7.10 11.20 4.52
C ALA A 54 -6.65 12.43 3.70
N PHE A 55 -5.65 12.25 2.84
CA PHE A 55 -5.14 13.32 1.97
C PHE A 55 -6.06 13.61 0.79
N GLU A 56 -6.76 12.60 0.28
CA GLU A 56 -7.79 12.77 -0.75
C GLU A 56 -8.95 13.64 -0.27
N VAL A 57 -9.43 13.41 0.96
CA VAL A 57 -10.53 14.20 1.56
C VAL A 57 -10.20 15.68 1.63
N ILE A 58 -8.94 16.04 1.83
CA ILE A 58 -8.48 17.44 1.88
C ILE A 58 -7.95 17.96 0.55
N ASN A 59 -8.04 17.14 -0.52
CA ASN A 59 -7.53 17.44 -1.86
C ASN A 59 -6.01 17.69 -1.93
N ASP A 60 -5.21 17.10 -1.04
CA ASP A 60 -3.74 17.08 -1.15
C ASP A 60 -3.31 16.01 -2.17
N TRP A 61 -3.60 16.30 -3.43
CA TRP A 61 -3.37 15.38 -4.54
C TRP A 61 -1.88 15.13 -4.81
N ASP A 62 -1.01 16.06 -4.48
CA ASP A 62 0.45 15.88 -4.63
C ASP A 62 0.94 14.76 -3.72
N THR A 63 0.46 14.70 -2.48
CA THR A 63 0.74 13.60 -1.55
C THR A 63 0.20 12.28 -2.08
N VAL A 64 -1.04 12.25 -2.54
CA VAL A 64 -1.69 11.04 -3.07
C VAL A 64 -0.94 10.50 -4.30
N GLU A 65 -0.72 11.35 -5.30
CA GLU A 65 -0.03 10.95 -6.54
C GLU A 65 1.40 10.46 -6.26
N LYS A 66 2.11 11.11 -5.35
CA LYS A 66 3.45 10.71 -4.95
C LYS A 66 3.46 9.33 -4.30
N THR A 67 2.51 9.05 -3.40
CA THR A 67 2.41 7.76 -2.72
C THR A 67 2.05 6.63 -3.69
N TYR A 68 1.05 6.82 -4.56
CA TYR A 68 0.71 5.79 -5.55
C TYR A 68 1.83 5.55 -6.57
N SER A 69 2.58 6.60 -6.96
CA SER A 69 3.77 6.43 -7.78
C SER A 69 4.83 5.57 -7.07
N ALA A 70 5.07 5.81 -5.79
CA ALA A 70 6.01 5.01 -4.99
C ALA A 70 5.56 3.55 -4.84
N LEU A 71 4.26 3.31 -4.64
CA LEU A 71 3.68 1.95 -4.61
C LEU A 71 3.91 1.22 -5.94
N LEU A 72 3.74 1.91 -7.07
CA LEU A 72 4.00 1.33 -8.39
C LEU A 72 5.49 1.07 -8.62
N GLU A 73 6.39 1.90 -8.09
CA GLU A 73 7.84 1.65 -8.13
C GLU A 73 8.24 0.42 -7.28
N ILE A 74 7.58 0.17 -6.15
CA ILE A 74 7.76 -1.10 -5.42
C ILE A 74 7.47 -2.29 -6.33
N PHE A 75 6.31 -2.32 -6.97
CA PHE A 75 5.93 -3.43 -7.84
C PHE A 75 6.86 -3.56 -9.06
N LEU A 76 7.34 -2.46 -9.61
CA LEU A 76 8.33 -2.47 -10.70
C LEU A 76 9.68 -3.03 -10.23
N LYS A 77 10.14 -2.68 -9.03
CA LYS A 77 11.36 -3.23 -8.45
C LYS A 77 11.29 -4.76 -8.30
N HIS A 78 10.13 -5.26 -7.90
CA HIS A 78 9.87 -6.69 -7.68
C HIS A 78 9.19 -7.39 -8.87
N GLU A 79 9.17 -6.76 -10.06
CA GLU A 79 8.46 -7.23 -11.26
C GLU A 79 8.82 -8.66 -11.63
N LYS A 80 10.08 -9.07 -11.46
CA LYS A 80 10.52 -10.45 -11.75
C LYS A 80 9.86 -11.51 -10.86
N ASN A 81 9.60 -11.20 -9.60
CA ASN A 81 8.91 -12.10 -8.69
C ASN A 81 7.43 -12.20 -9.06
N ILE A 82 6.83 -11.07 -9.45
CA ILE A 82 5.46 -11.02 -9.96
C ILE A 82 5.33 -11.86 -11.24
N ASP A 83 6.27 -11.75 -12.19
CA ASP A 83 6.29 -12.56 -13.41
C ASP A 83 6.34 -14.06 -13.11
N LYS A 84 7.19 -14.49 -12.18
CA LYS A 84 7.27 -15.89 -11.75
C LYS A 84 5.94 -16.39 -11.16
N ALA A 85 5.31 -15.57 -10.32
CA ALA A 85 4.03 -15.92 -9.71
C ALA A 85 2.87 -15.99 -10.74
N ILE A 86 2.98 -15.24 -11.84
CA ILE A 86 2.04 -15.31 -12.97
C ILE A 86 2.27 -16.60 -13.78
N GLU A 87 3.53 -17.01 -14.00
CA GLU A 87 3.87 -18.19 -14.77
C GLU A 87 3.56 -19.48 -14.02
N VAL A 88 3.86 -19.51 -12.72
CA VAL A 88 3.63 -20.67 -11.85
C VAL A 88 3.04 -20.21 -10.54
N LYS A 89 1.82 -20.71 -10.20
CA LYS A 89 1.16 -20.38 -8.94
C LYS A 89 2.12 -20.63 -7.76
N PRO A 90 2.34 -19.63 -6.91
CA PRO A 90 3.21 -19.75 -5.74
C PRO A 90 2.81 -20.90 -4.81
N GLN A 91 3.81 -21.62 -4.29
CA GLN A 91 3.63 -22.71 -3.32
C GLN A 91 4.11 -22.31 -1.91
N HIS A 92 4.85 -21.21 -1.82
CA HIS A 92 5.42 -20.73 -0.56
C HIS A 92 5.19 -19.22 -0.41
N ARG A 93 5.01 -18.75 0.83
CA ARG A 93 4.71 -17.35 1.17
C ARG A 93 5.68 -16.35 0.52
N HIS A 94 6.98 -16.63 0.51
CA HIS A 94 7.99 -15.75 -0.07
C HIS A 94 7.93 -15.60 -1.61
N GLN A 95 7.07 -16.36 -2.28
CA GLN A 95 6.84 -16.26 -3.72
C GLN A 95 5.69 -15.32 -4.08
N TYR A 96 4.89 -14.91 -3.10
CA TYR A 96 3.83 -13.91 -3.24
C TYR A 96 4.40 -12.50 -3.13
N ILE A 97 3.62 -11.51 -3.54
CA ILE A 97 3.94 -10.11 -3.29
C ILE A 97 3.99 -9.89 -1.78
N HIS A 98 5.09 -9.33 -1.30
CA HIS A 98 5.25 -9.03 0.12
C HIS A 98 4.33 -7.87 0.54
N ALA A 99 3.84 -7.88 1.79
CA ALA A 99 2.93 -6.85 2.28
C ALA A 99 3.63 -5.58 2.78
N ARG A 100 4.93 -5.68 3.14
CA ARG A 100 5.68 -4.54 3.70
C ARG A 100 7.06 -4.39 3.08
N PHE A 101 7.52 -3.13 3.01
CA PHE A 101 8.75 -2.75 2.34
C PHE A 101 9.52 -1.69 3.12
N HIS A 102 10.81 -1.62 2.85
CA HIS A 102 11.61 -0.49 3.32
C HIS A 102 11.15 0.80 2.62
N PRO A 103 10.77 1.85 3.35
CA PRO A 103 10.10 3.01 2.76
C PRO A 103 10.97 3.85 1.82
N GLU A 104 12.30 3.70 1.88
CA GLU A 104 13.23 4.45 1.02
C GLU A 104 13.82 3.58 -0.09
N THR A 105 14.19 2.34 0.22
CA THR A 105 14.85 1.45 -0.74
C THR A 105 13.88 0.54 -1.47
N PHE A 106 12.66 0.38 -0.98
CA PHE A 106 11.62 -0.53 -1.51
C PHE A 106 12.02 -2.01 -1.45
N ASP A 107 12.98 -2.36 -0.58
CA ASP A 107 13.38 -3.75 -0.38
C ASP A 107 12.38 -4.49 0.50
N GLU A 108 12.18 -5.78 0.22
CA GLU A 108 11.42 -6.70 1.07
C GLU A 108 12.20 -7.04 2.34
N PHE A 109 11.47 -7.45 3.38
CA PHE A 109 12.06 -7.96 4.60
C PHE A 109 12.01 -9.49 4.61
N TRP A 110 13.13 -10.11 4.99
CA TRP A 110 13.31 -11.58 4.97
C TRP A 110 12.74 -12.29 6.22
N GLU A 111 12.12 -11.58 7.12
CA GLU A 111 11.53 -12.16 8.32
C GLU A 111 10.34 -13.04 7.95
N GLU A 112 10.29 -14.23 8.54
CA GLU A 112 9.15 -15.12 8.39
C GLU A 112 7.94 -14.53 9.15
N TRP A 113 6.91 -14.17 8.38
CA TRP A 113 5.76 -13.44 8.90
C TRP A 113 4.57 -13.60 7.94
N GLY A 114 3.34 -13.29 8.40
CA GLY A 114 2.11 -13.33 7.61
C GLY A 114 2.08 -12.30 6.47
N ASN A 115 3.01 -12.41 5.52
CA ASN A 115 3.25 -11.45 4.45
C ASN A 115 2.34 -11.60 3.24
N LYS A 116 1.56 -12.68 3.17
CA LYS A 116 0.62 -12.93 2.08
C LYS A 116 -0.68 -12.16 2.35
N GLN A 117 -0.78 -10.96 1.80
CA GLN A 117 -1.90 -10.03 2.02
C GLN A 117 -2.34 -9.44 0.68
N ASN A 118 -2.97 -10.28 -0.15
CA ASN A 118 -3.36 -9.93 -1.52
C ASN A 118 -4.50 -8.90 -1.57
N ASP A 119 -5.27 -8.74 -0.50
CA ASP A 119 -6.28 -7.70 -0.33
C ASP A 119 -5.69 -6.30 -0.53
N SER A 120 -4.46 -6.07 -0.07
CA SER A 120 -3.77 -4.78 -0.22
C SER A 120 -3.48 -4.45 -1.69
N VAL A 121 -3.09 -5.46 -2.48
CA VAL A 121 -2.88 -5.30 -3.93
C VAL A 121 -4.20 -4.97 -4.62
N GLY A 122 -5.28 -5.66 -4.25
CA GLY A 122 -6.63 -5.40 -4.76
C GLY A 122 -7.11 -3.99 -4.44
N ALA A 123 -6.91 -3.52 -3.20
CA ALA A 123 -7.28 -2.17 -2.75
C ALA A 123 -6.52 -1.09 -3.53
N ILE A 124 -5.22 -1.26 -3.75
CA ILE A 124 -4.40 -0.33 -4.54
C ILE A 124 -4.89 -0.26 -5.99
N LEU A 125 -5.13 -1.41 -6.62
CA LEU A 125 -5.62 -1.45 -8.00
C LEU A 125 -6.99 -0.79 -8.14
N PHE A 126 -7.92 -1.09 -7.22
CA PHE A 126 -9.23 -0.45 -7.17
C PHE A 126 -9.09 1.06 -7.09
N ARG A 127 -8.24 1.55 -6.17
CA ARG A 127 -8.11 2.99 -5.96
C ARG A 127 -7.42 3.71 -7.11
N ILE A 128 -6.42 3.10 -7.75
CA ILE A 128 -5.83 3.66 -8.98
C ILE A 128 -6.92 3.83 -10.04
N GLY A 129 -7.80 2.84 -10.22
CA GLY A 129 -8.93 2.94 -11.15
C GLY A 129 -9.89 4.10 -10.81
N GLU A 130 -10.22 4.28 -9.52
CA GLU A 130 -11.05 5.40 -9.06
C GLU A 130 -10.38 6.76 -9.30
N LEU A 131 -9.09 6.87 -8.99
CA LEU A 131 -8.32 8.11 -9.19
C LEU A 131 -8.26 8.50 -10.67
N GLU A 132 -7.98 7.56 -11.56
CA GLU A 132 -7.94 7.80 -13.01
C GLU A 132 -9.33 8.13 -13.57
N HIS A 133 -10.35 7.36 -13.20
CA HIS A 133 -11.68 7.45 -13.81
C HIS A 133 -12.54 8.57 -13.23
N HIS A 134 -12.69 8.63 -11.92
CA HIS A 134 -13.59 9.56 -11.24
C HIS A 134 -12.92 10.88 -10.86
N HIS A 135 -11.72 10.82 -10.32
CA HIS A 135 -11.01 12.02 -9.87
C HIS A 135 -10.19 12.69 -10.96
N LYS A 136 -10.05 12.04 -12.14
CA LYS A 136 -9.24 12.53 -13.26
C LYS A 136 -7.81 12.83 -12.86
N ARG A 137 -7.26 12.02 -11.95
CA ARG A 137 -5.87 12.08 -11.51
C ARG A 137 -5.04 11.10 -12.30
N SER A 138 -4.00 11.58 -12.93
CA SER A 138 -3.14 10.74 -13.76
C SER A 138 -2.06 10.08 -12.90
N ILE A 139 -2.37 8.91 -12.35
CA ILE A 139 -1.39 8.07 -11.65
C ILE A 139 -0.56 7.31 -12.68
N LEU A 140 -1.22 6.82 -13.73
CA LEU A 140 -0.60 6.02 -14.78
C LEU A 140 0.09 6.89 -15.86
N LYS A 141 0.94 7.83 -15.43
CA LYS A 141 1.60 8.81 -16.32
C LYS A 141 2.59 8.18 -17.30
N GLU A 142 3.20 7.07 -16.92
CA GLU A 142 4.26 6.42 -17.69
C GLU A 142 3.81 5.04 -18.19
N PRO A 143 4.24 4.62 -19.39
CA PRO A 143 3.91 3.29 -19.93
C PRO A 143 4.28 2.12 -19.01
N LYS A 144 5.34 2.28 -18.18
CA LYS A 144 5.75 1.25 -17.21
C LYS A 144 4.68 1.03 -16.14
N TYR A 145 3.91 2.06 -15.75
CA TYR A 145 2.85 1.96 -14.75
C TYR A 145 1.63 1.21 -15.29
N TYR A 146 1.24 1.45 -16.55
CA TYR A 146 0.22 0.63 -17.21
C TYR A 146 0.64 -0.83 -17.29
N ARG A 147 1.91 -1.09 -17.63
CA ARG A 147 2.45 -2.45 -17.72
C ARG A 147 2.36 -3.16 -16.37
N ILE A 148 2.83 -2.53 -15.30
CA ILE A 148 2.85 -3.17 -13.98
C ILE A 148 1.44 -3.38 -13.43
N VAL A 149 0.52 -2.43 -13.59
CA VAL A 149 -0.89 -2.59 -13.20
C VAL A 149 -1.53 -3.79 -13.93
N ASN A 150 -1.30 -3.94 -15.23
CA ASN A 150 -1.77 -5.11 -15.96
C ASN A 150 -1.16 -6.42 -15.45
N LYS A 151 0.10 -6.41 -15.00
CA LYS A 151 0.73 -7.59 -14.39
C LYS A 151 0.11 -7.91 -13.03
N LEU A 152 -0.18 -6.92 -12.20
CA LEU A 152 -0.86 -7.13 -10.92
C LEU A 152 -2.25 -7.75 -11.08
N VAL A 153 -3.01 -7.32 -12.09
CA VAL A 153 -4.31 -7.96 -12.42
C VAL A 153 -4.11 -9.42 -12.83
N LYS A 154 -3.10 -9.71 -13.67
CA LYS A 154 -2.77 -11.09 -14.06
C LYS A 154 -2.28 -11.91 -12.87
N TYR A 155 -1.48 -11.32 -11.99
CA TYR A 155 -1.00 -11.94 -10.75
C TYR A 155 -2.19 -12.40 -9.89
N LEU A 156 -3.10 -11.50 -9.53
CA LEU A 156 -4.28 -11.84 -8.73
C LEU A 156 -5.10 -12.96 -9.37
N ARG A 157 -5.23 -12.96 -10.70
CA ARG A 157 -5.91 -14.03 -11.42
C ARG A 157 -5.14 -15.34 -11.37
N SER A 158 -3.83 -15.32 -11.56
CA SER A 158 -2.98 -16.54 -11.59
C SER A 158 -2.88 -17.22 -10.25
N ILE A 159 -2.88 -16.47 -9.16
CA ILE A 159 -2.90 -17.03 -7.80
C ILE A 159 -4.30 -17.52 -7.41
N GLU A 160 -5.35 -17.20 -8.20
CA GLU A 160 -6.75 -17.50 -7.88
C GLU A 160 -7.16 -16.90 -6.52
N TYR A 161 -6.88 -15.60 -6.30
CA TYR A 161 -6.99 -14.92 -5.01
C TYR A 161 -8.31 -15.17 -4.27
N TRP A 162 -9.39 -15.51 -4.99
CA TRP A 162 -10.71 -15.82 -4.43
C TRP A 162 -10.84 -17.23 -3.81
N HIS A 163 -9.81 -18.08 -3.98
CA HIS A 163 -9.71 -19.45 -3.42
C HIS A 163 -8.40 -19.67 -2.68
N ASP A 164 -7.54 -18.67 -2.66
CA ASP A 164 -6.21 -18.78 -2.09
C ASP A 164 -6.23 -18.32 -0.63
N GLU A 165 -5.71 -19.15 0.27
CA GLU A 165 -5.58 -18.77 1.68
C GLU A 165 -4.76 -17.50 1.81
N ASP A 166 -5.14 -16.58 2.70
CA ASP A 166 -4.51 -15.29 2.89
C ASP A 166 -4.37 -14.97 4.39
N SER A 167 -3.29 -14.30 4.78
CA SER A 167 -3.07 -13.89 6.17
C SER A 167 -3.99 -12.73 6.59
N GLY A 168 -4.60 -12.06 5.61
CA GLY A 168 -5.51 -10.96 5.84
C GLY A 168 -4.89 -9.76 6.55
N MET A 169 -5.75 -8.86 6.98
CA MET A 169 -5.33 -7.63 7.65
C MET A 169 -4.84 -7.85 9.09
N TRP A 170 -5.16 -8.99 9.69
CA TRP A 170 -4.78 -9.31 11.07
C TRP A 170 -3.47 -10.06 11.18
N GLU A 171 -2.87 -10.45 10.04
CA GLU A 171 -1.57 -11.10 9.98
C GLU A 171 -1.50 -12.42 10.76
N GLU A 172 -2.66 -13.08 10.89
CA GLU A 172 -2.85 -14.31 11.64
C GLU A 172 -2.74 -15.56 10.74
N ASN A 173 -3.52 -16.58 11.04
CA ASN A 173 -3.54 -17.81 10.25
C ASN A 173 -4.12 -17.55 8.86
N GLU A 174 -3.56 -18.23 7.85
CA GLU A 174 -4.08 -18.17 6.50
C GLU A 174 -5.46 -18.87 6.46
N GLU A 175 -6.47 -18.14 6.01
CA GLU A 175 -7.84 -18.61 5.82
C GLU A 175 -8.37 -18.16 4.44
N ILE A 176 -9.34 -18.93 3.89
CA ILE A 176 -10.01 -18.62 2.62
C ILE A 176 -11.18 -17.67 2.86
#